data_32d9d2f7046cdb2907320761b6ee0f9b
#
_entry.id   32d9d2f7046cdb2907320761b6ee0f9b
#
_cell.length_a   1.000
_cell.length_b   1.000
_cell.length_c   1.000
_cell.angle_alpha   90.00
_cell.angle_beta   90.00
_cell.angle_gamma   90.00
#
_symmetry.space_group_name_H-M   'P 1'
#
loop_
_entity.id
_entity.type
_entity.pdbx_description
1 polymer ?
#
loop_
_entity_poly.entity_id
_entity_poly.type
_entity_poly.pdbx_seq_one_letter_code
_entity_poly.pdbx_strand_id
1 'polypeptide(L)'
;MATDELYPVLMSMLSPWGDDLKPYAGRKDSIFTQTIRNFTAPERLTEFNKTFVKNEDGKLSLTDFGQKVYDAIFSTGTGSPKKKINTTYPVQIIFYGAPGTGKSYRIAKDYDLTADNTFRTTFHPDTDYASFVGCYKPTTKGDKVSYSFTEQVFTDAYVKAWKYYSKWQADCETKDQGIETELEYPKPVYLIIDEINRGNCAQIFGDIFQLLDRNDIGFSKYPITADTDIMRVLNEEFDGLQVANSEAINAHYKDDVVTDVLNGSRLLLPNNLYIWATMNTSDQSLFPIDSAFKRRWEWKYVPISDTGKAWKICVNGTEYDWSAATCQVR
;
A
#
# COMPACT_ATOMS: atom_id res chain seq x y z
N MET A 1 -7.66 -26.11 -19.26
CA MET A 1 -8.58 -26.17 -18.10
C MET A 1 -10.00 -26.01 -18.61
N ALA A 2 -10.93 -26.86 -18.24
CA ALA A 2 -12.34 -26.69 -18.61
C ALA A 2 -12.94 -25.53 -17.82
N THR A 3 -14.02 -24.93 -18.36
CA THR A 3 -14.65 -23.75 -17.70
C THR A 3 -15.10 -24.06 -16.27
N ASP A 4 -15.60 -25.26 -16.01
CA ASP A 4 -16.05 -25.69 -14.68
C ASP A 4 -14.90 -25.87 -13.69
N GLU A 5 -13.69 -26.17 -14.15
CA GLU A 5 -12.48 -26.24 -13.34
C GLU A 5 -11.87 -24.85 -13.10
N LEU A 6 -12.05 -23.94 -14.04
CA LEU A 6 -11.54 -22.57 -13.98
C LEU A 6 -12.31 -21.71 -12.95
N TYR A 7 -13.62 -21.93 -12.83
CA TYR A 7 -14.47 -21.13 -11.95
C TYR A 7 -14.05 -21.15 -10.46
N PRO A 8 -13.81 -22.30 -9.82
CA PRO A 8 -13.35 -22.35 -8.43
C PRO A 8 -11.99 -21.65 -8.24
N VAL A 9 -11.09 -21.80 -9.21
CA VAL A 9 -9.77 -21.17 -9.16
C VAL A 9 -9.90 -19.65 -9.20
N LEU A 10 -10.68 -19.11 -10.14
CA LEU A 10 -10.91 -17.67 -10.27
C LEU A 10 -11.69 -17.11 -9.06
N MET A 11 -12.65 -17.85 -8.54
CA MET A 11 -13.34 -17.47 -7.28
C MET A 11 -12.37 -17.30 -6.12
N SER A 12 -11.41 -18.24 -5.99
CA SER A 12 -10.39 -18.18 -4.95
C SER A 12 -9.39 -17.03 -5.16
N MET A 13 -8.98 -16.78 -6.40
CA MET A 13 -7.97 -15.77 -6.73
C MET A 13 -8.52 -14.34 -6.72
N LEU A 14 -9.71 -14.13 -7.28
CA LEU A 14 -10.28 -12.80 -7.48
C LEU A 14 -11.18 -12.35 -6.34
N SER A 15 -11.62 -13.30 -5.46
CA SER A 15 -12.49 -13.02 -4.31
C SER A 15 -13.63 -12.06 -4.65
N PRO A 16 -14.50 -12.39 -5.65
CA PRO A 16 -15.57 -11.49 -6.10
C PRO A 16 -16.51 -11.13 -4.95
N TRP A 17 -17.02 -9.91 -4.94
CA TRP A 17 -17.84 -9.39 -3.84
C TRP A 17 -18.95 -8.45 -4.34
N GLY A 18 -19.93 -8.18 -3.46
CA GLY A 18 -20.98 -7.19 -3.73
C GLY A 18 -21.80 -7.50 -4.95
N ASP A 19 -21.79 -6.61 -5.94
CA ASP A 19 -22.59 -6.71 -7.17
C ASP A 19 -22.16 -7.88 -8.05
N ASP A 20 -20.91 -8.32 -7.98
CA ASP A 20 -20.40 -9.46 -8.75
C ASP A 20 -21.15 -10.77 -8.41
N LEU A 21 -21.60 -10.90 -7.17
CA LEU A 21 -22.33 -12.07 -6.67
C LEU A 21 -23.85 -11.98 -6.85
N LYS A 22 -24.37 -10.82 -7.29
CA LYS A 22 -25.81 -10.66 -7.56
C LYS A 22 -26.23 -11.53 -8.76
N PRO A 23 -27.46 -12.06 -8.73
CA PRO A 23 -28.00 -12.77 -9.88
C PRO A 23 -28.00 -11.86 -11.12
N TYR A 24 -27.53 -12.37 -12.23
CA TYR A 24 -27.68 -11.69 -13.52
C TYR A 24 -29.15 -11.65 -13.92
N ALA A 25 -29.63 -10.52 -14.41
CA ALA A 25 -31.05 -10.26 -14.69
C ALA A 25 -31.78 -11.45 -15.34
N GLY A 26 -32.74 -12.03 -14.59
CA GLY A 26 -33.57 -13.16 -15.08
C GLY A 26 -32.87 -14.53 -15.09
N ARG A 27 -31.70 -14.68 -14.45
CA ARG A 27 -30.96 -15.95 -14.41
C ARG A 27 -30.57 -16.33 -12.97
N LYS A 28 -30.23 -17.61 -12.77
CA LYS A 28 -29.72 -18.12 -11.49
C LYS A 28 -28.24 -17.85 -11.27
N ASP A 29 -27.52 -17.52 -12.35
CA ASP A 29 -26.09 -17.29 -12.32
C ASP A 29 -25.76 -15.88 -11.81
N SER A 30 -24.66 -15.74 -11.07
CA SER A 30 -24.15 -14.43 -10.67
C SER A 30 -23.53 -13.66 -11.85
N ILE A 31 -23.40 -12.35 -11.72
CA ILE A 31 -22.69 -11.48 -12.68
C ILE A 31 -21.28 -12.02 -12.92
N PHE A 32 -20.58 -12.41 -11.87
CA PHE A 32 -19.24 -12.99 -11.94
C PHE A 32 -19.21 -14.28 -12.79
N THR A 33 -20.13 -15.22 -12.54
CA THR A 33 -20.22 -16.46 -13.31
C THR A 33 -20.47 -16.19 -14.79
N GLN A 34 -21.36 -15.23 -15.10
CA GLN A 34 -21.66 -14.86 -16.48
C GLN A 34 -20.46 -14.18 -17.16
N THR A 35 -19.70 -13.36 -16.42
CA THR A 35 -18.48 -12.72 -16.93
C THR A 35 -17.44 -13.77 -17.32
N ILE A 36 -17.21 -14.78 -16.47
CA ILE A 36 -16.29 -15.89 -16.78
C ILE A 36 -16.76 -16.67 -18.01
N ARG A 37 -18.05 -17.00 -18.12
CA ARG A 37 -18.59 -17.69 -19.30
C ARG A 37 -18.43 -16.87 -20.57
N ASN A 38 -18.63 -15.56 -20.50
CA ASN A 38 -18.41 -14.69 -21.65
C ASN A 38 -16.93 -14.64 -22.06
N PHE A 39 -16.02 -14.65 -21.09
CA PHE A 39 -14.59 -14.69 -21.34
C PHE A 39 -14.14 -16.02 -21.97
N THR A 40 -14.79 -17.12 -21.62
CA THR A 40 -14.45 -18.46 -22.13
C THR A 40 -15.14 -18.82 -23.45
N ALA A 41 -16.12 -18.03 -23.93
CA ALA A 41 -16.81 -18.28 -25.18
C ALA A 41 -15.97 -17.75 -26.36
N PRO A 42 -15.56 -18.60 -27.34
CA PRO A 42 -14.65 -18.21 -28.44
C PRO A 42 -15.13 -16.99 -29.23
N GLU A 43 -16.43 -16.91 -29.49
CA GLU A 43 -17.09 -15.85 -30.28
C GLU A 43 -17.16 -14.51 -29.52
N ARG A 44 -16.87 -14.49 -28.22
CA ARG A 44 -16.92 -13.31 -27.35
C ARG A 44 -15.55 -12.82 -26.90
N LEU A 45 -14.48 -13.52 -27.24
CA LEU A 45 -13.12 -13.05 -26.99
C LEU A 45 -12.86 -11.78 -27.78
N THR A 46 -12.53 -10.71 -27.07
CA THR A 46 -12.07 -9.47 -27.70
C THR A 46 -10.69 -9.67 -28.34
N GLU A 47 -10.33 -8.83 -29.31
CA GLU A 47 -9.00 -8.87 -29.94
C GLU A 47 -7.87 -8.75 -28.90
N PHE A 48 -8.08 -7.99 -27.84
CA PHE A 48 -7.14 -7.88 -26.73
C PHE A 48 -6.99 -9.22 -26.00
N ASN A 49 -8.09 -9.89 -25.66
CA ASN A 49 -8.04 -11.17 -24.94
C ASN A 49 -7.41 -12.28 -25.80
N LYS A 50 -7.62 -12.28 -27.12
CA LYS A 50 -7.00 -13.23 -28.07
C LYS A 50 -5.48 -13.11 -28.09
N THR A 51 -4.91 -11.98 -27.70
CA THR A 51 -3.46 -11.80 -27.61
C THR A 51 -2.86 -12.66 -26.52
N PHE A 52 -3.59 -12.90 -25.41
CA PHE A 52 -3.07 -13.62 -24.24
C PHE A 52 -3.58 -15.06 -24.13
N VAL A 53 -4.81 -15.32 -24.56
CA VAL A 53 -5.45 -16.62 -24.43
C VAL A 53 -6.05 -17.08 -25.74
N LYS A 54 -6.01 -18.38 -25.98
CA LYS A 54 -6.71 -19.06 -27.07
C LYS A 54 -7.70 -20.06 -26.51
N ASN A 55 -8.83 -20.20 -27.17
CA ASN A 55 -9.84 -21.18 -26.84
C ASN A 55 -9.94 -22.19 -27.98
N GLU A 56 -9.55 -23.43 -27.73
CA GLU A 56 -9.66 -24.55 -28.67
C GLU A 56 -10.57 -25.60 -28.04
N ASP A 57 -11.68 -25.92 -28.71
CA ASP A 57 -12.66 -26.92 -28.28
C ASP A 57 -13.17 -26.74 -26.83
N GLY A 58 -13.42 -25.52 -26.40
CA GLY A 58 -13.90 -25.20 -25.06
C GLY A 58 -12.82 -25.25 -23.97
N LYS A 59 -11.54 -25.42 -24.34
CA LYS A 59 -10.40 -25.35 -23.42
C LYS A 59 -9.63 -24.07 -23.63
N LEU A 60 -9.42 -23.34 -22.53
CA LEU A 60 -8.56 -22.16 -22.53
C LEU A 60 -7.09 -22.56 -22.36
N SER A 61 -6.23 -22.00 -23.19
CA SER A 61 -4.78 -22.07 -23.04
C SER A 61 -4.16 -20.71 -23.30
N LEU A 62 -2.95 -20.48 -22.78
CA LEU A 62 -2.20 -19.26 -23.08
C LEU A 62 -1.68 -19.30 -24.52
N THR A 63 -1.65 -18.15 -25.17
CA THR A 63 -0.86 -17.96 -26.40
C THR A 63 0.62 -17.93 -26.05
N ASP A 64 1.50 -18.02 -27.03
CA ASP A 64 2.97 -17.87 -26.78
C ASP A 64 3.31 -16.54 -26.15
N PHE A 65 2.57 -15.47 -26.49
CA PHE A 65 2.72 -14.17 -25.85
C PHE A 65 2.15 -14.20 -24.43
N GLY A 66 0.96 -14.77 -24.24
CA GLY A 66 0.36 -14.94 -22.90
C GLY A 66 1.24 -15.78 -21.99
N GLN A 67 1.91 -16.84 -22.50
CA GLN A 67 2.85 -17.65 -21.75
C GLN A 67 4.09 -16.84 -21.33
N LYS A 68 4.66 -16.04 -22.26
CA LYS A 68 5.78 -15.15 -21.93
C LYS A 68 5.42 -14.13 -20.85
N VAL A 69 4.22 -13.55 -20.91
CA VAL A 69 3.72 -12.62 -19.88
C VAL A 69 3.52 -13.36 -18.56
N TYR A 70 2.90 -14.54 -18.60
CA TYR A 70 2.72 -15.39 -17.42
C TYR A 70 4.08 -15.76 -16.81
N ASP A 71 5.03 -16.21 -17.62
CA ASP A 71 6.38 -16.58 -17.16
C ASP A 71 7.13 -15.37 -16.59
N ALA A 72 6.98 -14.19 -17.18
CA ALA A 72 7.56 -12.96 -16.66
C ALA A 72 6.97 -12.55 -15.30
N ILE A 73 5.67 -12.84 -15.09
CA ILE A 73 4.97 -12.51 -13.83
C ILE A 73 5.15 -13.62 -12.78
N PHE A 74 5.12 -14.90 -13.21
CA PHE A 74 4.99 -16.06 -12.32
C PHE A 74 6.11 -17.10 -12.45
N SER A 75 7.14 -16.91 -13.30
CA SER A 75 8.22 -17.90 -13.43
C SER A 75 8.98 -18.03 -12.12
N THR A 76 8.64 -19.06 -11.40
CA THR A 76 9.44 -19.62 -10.33
C THR A 76 10.60 -20.39 -10.98
N GLY A 77 11.72 -19.70 -11.25
CA GLY A 77 12.97 -20.39 -11.48
C GLY A 77 13.28 -21.30 -10.28
N THR A 78 13.77 -22.51 -10.55
CA THR A 78 14.29 -23.46 -9.56
C THR A 78 15.60 -22.98 -8.91
N GLY A 79 15.59 -21.77 -8.41
CA GLY A 79 16.54 -21.18 -7.47
C GLY A 79 15.75 -20.80 -6.23
N SER A 80 16.34 -20.80 -5.06
CA SER A 80 15.74 -20.34 -3.80
C SER A 80 14.84 -19.13 -4.06
N PRO A 81 13.60 -19.06 -3.54
CA PRO A 81 12.68 -18.02 -3.90
C PRO A 81 13.32 -16.66 -3.60
N LYS A 82 13.83 -15.99 -4.62
CA LYS A 82 14.19 -14.58 -4.54
C LYS A 82 12.85 -13.90 -4.20
N LYS A 83 12.75 -13.39 -3.00
CA LYS A 83 11.55 -12.75 -2.46
C LYS A 83 11.28 -11.53 -3.35
N LYS A 84 10.42 -11.68 -4.38
CA LYS A 84 9.99 -10.54 -5.20
C LYS A 84 9.33 -9.56 -4.26
N ILE A 85 9.94 -8.43 -4.04
CA ILE A 85 9.27 -7.30 -3.40
C ILE A 85 8.21 -6.86 -4.41
N ASN A 86 6.97 -7.18 -4.08
CA ASN A 86 5.85 -7.01 -4.99
C ASN A 86 5.45 -5.54 -4.99
N THR A 87 5.85 -4.79 -6.01
CA THR A 87 5.46 -3.39 -6.24
C THR A 87 3.99 -3.23 -6.64
N THR A 88 3.21 -4.28 -6.57
CA THR A 88 1.79 -4.34 -6.95
C THR A 88 0.85 -3.78 -5.88
N TYR A 89 1.37 -3.31 -4.75
CA TYR A 89 0.52 -2.75 -3.71
C TYR A 89 0.34 -1.25 -3.90
N PRO A 90 -0.88 -0.73 -3.72
CA PRO A 90 -1.12 0.69 -3.71
C PRO A 90 -0.26 1.38 -2.65
N VAL A 91 0.35 2.50 -3.02
CA VAL A 91 1.22 3.26 -2.11
C VAL A 91 0.46 3.84 -0.92
N GLN A 92 -0.86 4.03 -1.05
CA GLN A 92 -1.73 4.55 0.01
C GLN A 92 -3.00 3.72 0.11
N ILE A 93 -3.24 3.09 1.28
CA ILE A 93 -4.43 2.26 1.54
C ILE A 93 -5.04 2.60 2.90
N ILE A 94 -6.36 2.68 2.95
CA ILE A 94 -7.11 2.65 4.21
C ILE A 94 -7.83 1.31 4.33
N PHE A 95 -7.44 0.50 5.31
CA PHE A 95 -8.14 -0.71 5.70
C PHE A 95 -9.26 -0.33 6.67
N TYR A 96 -10.51 -0.50 6.24
CA TYR A 96 -11.66 -0.09 7.04
C TYR A 96 -12.62 -1.25 7.34
N GLY A 97 -13.36 -1.15 8.44
CA GLY A 97 -14.33 -2.15 8.87
C GLY A 97 -14.62 -2.07 10.37
N ALA A 98 -15.45 -2.98 10.87
CA ALA A 98 -15.81 -3.02 12.28
C ALA A 98 -14.58 -3.21 13.19
N PRO A 99 -14.63 -2.77 14.46
CA PRO A 99 -13.60 -3.10 15.44
C PRO A 99 -13.41 -4.61 15.56
N GLY A 100 -12.17 -5.05 15.82
CA GLY A 100 -11.88 -6.48 16.02
C GLY A 100 -11.84 -7.35 14.77
N THR A 101 -12.01 -6.80 13.56
CA THR A 101 -11.94 -7.58 12.30
C THR A 101 -10.53 -7.99 11.88
N GLY A 102 -9.51 -7.65 12.68
CA GLY A 102 -8.13 -8.04 12.41
C GLY A 102 -7.42 -7.17 11.36
N LYS A 103 -7.85 -5.91 11.15
CA LYS A 103 -7.23 -4.98 10.20
C LYS A 103 -5.71 -4.89 10.36
N SER A 104 -5.24 -4.52 11.54
CA SER A 104 -3.81 -4.38 11.84
C SER A 104 -3.06 -5.72 11.78
N TYR A 105 -3.73 -6.82 12.13
CA TYR A 105 -3.17 -8.17 12.00
C TYR A 105 -2.96 -8.56 10.53
N ARG A 106 -3.92 -8.25 9.64
CA ARG A 106 -3.79 -8.50 8.20
C ARG A 106 -2.63 -7.72 7.60
N ILE A 107 -2.50 -6.44 7.96
CA ILE A 107 -1.34 -5.64 7.53
C ILE A 107 -0.03 -6.31 7.96
N ALA A 108 0.07 -6.77 9.21
CA ALA A 108 1.28 -7.40 9.71
C ALA A 108 1.58 -8.77 9.10
N LYS A 109 0.53 -9.53 8.73
CA LYS A 109 0.66 -10.90 8.22
C LYS A 109 0.87 -10.96 6.71
N ASP A 110 0.12 -10.13 5.97
CA ASP A 110 0.01 -10.26 4.51
C ASP A 110 1.15 -9.53 3.78
N TYR A 111 1.96 -8.74 4.50
CA TYR A 111 3.00 -7.91 3.91
C TYR A 111 4.35 -8.10 4.60
N ASP A 112 5.43 -7.81 3.88
CA ASP A 112 6.81 -7.96 4.36
C ASP A 112 7.25 -6.87 5.33
N LEU A 113 6.54 -6.75 6.45
CA LEU A 113 6.86 -5.80 7.50
C LEU A 113 8.02 -6.31 8.36
N THR A 114 9.03 -5.49 8.52
CA THR A 114 10.16 -5.74 9.43
C THR A 114 10.34 -4.54 10.35
N ALA A 115 11.00 -4.72 11.49
CA ALA A 115 11.30 -3.61 12.39
C ALA A 115 12.12 -2.50 11.73
N ASP A 116 12.92 -2.83 10.71
CA ASP A 116 13.81 -1.90 10.01
C ASP A 116 13.07 -1.06 8.94
N ASN A 117 11.95 -1.53 8.40
CA ASN A 117 11.22 -0.84 7.34
C ASN A 117 9.82 -0.39 7.72
N THR A 118 9.43 -0.53 8.99
CA THR A 118 8.07 -0.24 9.45
C THR A 118 8.08 0.82 10.55
N PHE A 119 7.40 1.92 10.27
CA PHE A 119 7.15 3.03 11.18
C PHE A 119 5.67 3.03 11.52
N ARG A 120 5.32 3.06 12.80
CA ARG A 120 3.92 2.91 13.22
C ARG A 120 3.52 3.99 14.20
N THR A 121 2.33 4.54 14.01
CA THR A 121 1.71 5.51 14.90
C THR A 121 0.22 5.25 15.02
N THR A 122 -0.41 5.81 16.05
CA THR A 122 -1.86 5.78 16.24
C THR A 122 -2.36 7.22 16.35
N PHE A 123 -3.38 7.57 15.58
CA PHE A 123 -3.97 8.90 15.70
C PHE A 123 -4.91 8.97 16.90
N HIS A 124 -4.86 10.09 17.60
CA HIS A 124 -5.69 10.47 18.72
C HIS A 124 -6.28 11.87 18.47
N PRO A 125 -7.32 12.29 19.20
CA PRO A 125 -7.86 13.65 19.06
C PRO A 125 -6.85 14.77 19.24
N ASP A 126 -5.82 14.55 20.06
CA ASP A 126 -4.75 15.53 20.35
C ASP A 126 -3.55 15.40 19.40
N THR A 127 -3.59 14.48 18.43
CA THR A 127 -2.51 14.34 17.43
C THR A 127 -2.54 15.53 16.48
N ASP A 128 -1.40 16.14 16.27
CA ASP A 128 -1.20 17.29 15.41
C ASP A 128 0.01 17.12 14.47
N TYR A 129 0.28 18.13 13.66
CA TYR A 129 1.44 18.15 12.76
C TYR A 129 2.76 17.98 13.53
N ALA A 130 2.89 18.62 14.68
CA ALA A 130 4.11 18.59 15.50
C ALA A 130 4.43 17.19 16.03
N SER A 131 3.41 16.42 16.42
CA SER A 131 3.55 15.05 16.90
C SER A 131 3.71 14.02 15.79
N PHE A 132 3.37 14.37 14.55
CA PHE A 132 3.45 13.48 13.40
C PHE A 132 4.70 13.72 12.55
N VAL A 133 5.06 14.96 12.30
CA VAL A 133 6.18 15.36 11.44
C VAL A 133 7.42 15.73 12.24
N GLY A 134 7.30 16.64 13.21
CA GLY A 134 8.42 17.05 14.04
C GLY A 134 8.11 18.30 14.86
N CYS A 135 8.80 18.45 15.96
CA CYS A 135 8.66 19.60 16.86
C CYS A 135 9.93 19.91 17.63
N TYR A 136 10.01 21.14 18.14
CA TYR A 136 11.06 21.52 19.08
C TYR A 136 10.81 20.90 20.44
N LYS A 137 11.82 20.19 20.96
CA LYS A 137 11.83 19.65 22.32
C LYS A 137 12.97 20.26 23.12
N PRO A 138 12.77 20.54 24.42
CA PRO A 138 13.83 20.99 25.27
C PRO A 138 14.84 19.84 25.50
N THR A 139 16.12 20.14 25.30
CA THR A 139 17.23 19.22 25.57
C THR A 139 18.14 19.84 26.57
N THR A 140 18.58 19.04 27.56
CA THR A 140 19.49 19.51 28.60
C THR A 140 20.92 19.07 28.26
N LYS A 141 21.84 20.05 28.06
CA LYS A 141 23.26 19.78 27.94
C LYS A 141 23.97 20.42 29.15
N GLY A 142 24.25 19.61 30.18
CA GLY A 142 24.72 20.11 31.49
C GLY A 142 23.64 20.97 32.15
N ASP A 143 23.99 22.17 32.63
CA ASP A 143 23.06 23.12 33.28
C ASP A 143 22.31 24.04 32.31
N LYS A 144 22.49 23.86 30.99
CA LYS A 144 21.81 24.69 29.97
C LYS A 144 20.72 23.94 29.31
N VAL A 145 19.51 24.55 29.26
CA VAL A 145 18.40 24.10 28.47
C VAL A 145 18.55 24.68 27.04
N SER A 146 18.59 23.81 26.05
CA SER A 146 18.53 24.17 24.63
C SER A 146 17.30 23.55 24.01
N TYR A 147 16.87 24.07 22.88
CA TYR A 147 15.78 23.49 22.10
C TYR A 147 16.35 22.91 20.82
N SER A 148 16.03 21.66 20.54
CA SER A 148 16.37 21.01 19.26
C SER A 148 15.10 20.52 18.58
N PHE A 149 15.07 20.63 17.25
CA PHE A 149 14.03 19.99 16.48
C PHE A 149 14.22 18.47 16.57
N THR A 150 13.12 17.77 16.85
CA THR A 150 13.08 16.31 16.97
C THR A 150 12.12 15.79 15.93
N GLU A 151 12.62 14.94 15.05
CA GLU A 151 11.83 14.27 14.04
C GLU A 151 10.77 13.38 14.70
N GLN A 152 9.68 13.17 13.98
CA GLN A 152 8.63 12.24 14.34
C GLN A 152 8.43 11.20 13.23
N VAL A 153 7.54 10.29 13.47
CA VAL A 153 7.34 9.07 12.67
C VAL A 153 7.26 9.28 11.16
N PHE A 154 6.66 10.39 10.70
CA PHE A 154 6.59 10.69 9.28
C PHE A 154 7.97 11.02 8.70
N THR A 155 8.71 11.90 9.37
CA THR A 155 10.05 12.33 8.90
C THR A 155 11.02 11.16 8.95
N ASP A 156 10.98 10.33 10.00
CA ASP A 156 11.79 9.10 10.09
C ASP A 156 11.52 8.15 8.93
N ALA A 157 10.24 7.90 8.61
CA ALA A 157 9.85 7.05 7.50
C ALA A 157 10.27 7.64 6.14
N TYR A 158 10.14 8.95 5.98
CA TYR A 158 10.51 9.69 4.78
C TYR A 158 12.02 9.61 4.51
N VAL A 159 12.83 9.90 5.52
CA VAL A 159 14.31 9.81 5.44
C VAL A 159 14.74 8.38 5.10
N LYS A 160 14.16 7.39 5.78
CA LYS A 160 14.47 5.98 5.55
C LYS A 160 14.15 5.55 4.11
N ALA A 161 13.03 6.01 3.58
CA ALA A 161 12.61 5.68 2.22
C ALA A 161 13.60 6.21 1.17
N TRP A 162 14.04 7.46 1.30
CA TRP A 162 15.04 8.04 0.41
C TRP A 162 16.40 7.37 0.52
N LYS A 163 16.85 7.02 1.74
CA LYS A 163 18.09 6.26 1.95
C LYS A 163 18.04 4.88 1.28
N TYR A 164 16.90 4.20 1.34
CA TYR A 164 16.72 2.93 0.65
C TYR A 164 16.65 3.09 -0.87
N TYR A 165 16.01 4.16 -1.34
CA TYR A 165 15.95 4.48 -2.76
C TYR A 165 17.34 4.76 -3.34
N SER A 166 18.12 5.60 -2.70
CA SER A 166 19.49 5.92 -3.08
C SER A 166 20.39 4.67 -3.12
N LYS A 167 20.34 3.85 -2.08
CA LYS A 167 21.12 2.61 -2.03
C LYS A 167 20.75 1.65 -3.16
N TRP A 168 19.46 1.47 -3.45
CA TRP A 168 19.00 0.64 -4.55
C TRP A 168 19.51 1.14 -5.90
N GLN A 169 19.50 2.44 -6.13
CA GLN A 169 20.03 3.06 -7.35
C GLN A 169 21.54 2.79 -7.50
N ALA A 170 22.32 2.96 -6.45
CA ALA A 170 23.75 2.64 -6.45
C ALA A 170 24.02 1.15 -6.74
N ASP A 171 23.19 0.26 -6.15
CA ASP A 171 23.28 -1.18 -6.42
C ASP A 171 22.92 -1.52 -7.87
N CYS A 172 21.99 -0.77 -8.53
CA CYS A 172 21.68 -0.94 -9.94
C CYS A 172 22.82 -0.52 -10.87
N GLU A 173 23.55 0.55 -10.58
CA GLU A 173 24.72 0.95 -11.35
C GLU A 173 25.86 -0.07 -11.29
N THR A 174 26.05 -0.70 -10.12
CA THR A 174 27.06 -1.78 -10.00
C THR A 174 26.66 -3.05 -10.76
N LYS A 175 25.36 -3.27 -10.97
CA LYS A 175 24.83 -4.38 -11.78
C LYS A 175 25.23 -4.27 -13.25
N ASP A 176 25.21 -3.08 -13.80
CA ASP A 176 25.70 -2.82 -15.17
C ASP A 176 27.20 -3.12 -15.34
N GLN A 177 27.94 -3.23 -14.22
CA GLN A 177 29.33 -3.65 -14.16
C GLN A 177 29.51 -5.17 -13.91
N GLY A 178 28.43 -5.96 -13.94
CA GLY A 178 28.48 -7.44 -13.84
C GLY A 178 28.33 -7.99 -12.42
N ILE A 179 27.96 -7.16 -11.44
CA ILE A 179 27.68 -7.60 -10.07
C ILE A 179 26.18 -7.87 -9.92
N GLU A 180 25.77 -9.08 -9.55
CA GLU A 180 24.36 -9.42 -9.33
C GLU A 180 23.79 -8.65 -8.11
N THR A 181 22.76 -7.83 -8.33
CA THR A 181 22.00 -7.20 -7.25
C THR A 181 20.72 -7.99 -6.95
N GLU A 182 20.41 -8.16 -5.66
CA GLU A 182 19.29 -8.98 -5.22
C GLU A 182 17.90 -8.32 -5.43
N LEU A 183 17.84 -7.00 -5.65
CA LEU A 183 16.59 -6.26 -5.63
C LEU A 183 16.28 -5.65 -7.01
N GLU A 184 15.14 -6.05 -7.58
CA GLU A 184 14.56 -5.44 -8.80
C GLU A 184 14.01 -4.03 -8.55
N TYR A 185 13.63 -3.71 -7.29
CA TYR A 185 12.99 -2.47 -6.85
C TYR A 185 13.58 -1.99 -5.52
N PRO A 186 13.47 -0.70 -5.18
CA PRO A 186 13.92 -0.19 -3.90
C PRO A 186 13.17 -0.87 -2.75
N LYS A 187 13.88 -1.13 -1.66
CA LYS A 187 13.28 -1.73 -0.45
C LYS A 187 12.13 -0.86 0.03
N PRO A 188 10.92 -1.43 0.25
CA PRO A 188 9.77 -0.68 0.70
C PRO A 188 9.93 -0.20 2.15
N VAL A 189 9.40 0.98 2.43
CA VAL A 189 9.21 1.54 3.78
C VAL A 189 7.71 1.72 4.01
N TYR A 190 7.23 1.30 5.16
CA TYR A 190 5.83 1.33 5.52
C TYR A 190 5.59 2.29 6.69
N LEU A 191 4.83 3.34 6.45
CA LEU A 191 4.26 4.20 7.49
C LEU A 191 2.84 3.72 7.78
N ILE A 192 2.65 3.10 8.95
CA ILE A 192 1.36 2.54 9.37
C ILE A 192 0.69 3.50 10.34
N ILE A 193 -0.52 3.95 10.00
CA ILE A 193 -1.33 4.85 10.84
C ILE A 193 -2.54 4.08 11.34
N ASP A 194 -2.55 3.72 12.61
CA ASP A 194 -3.72 3.10 13.22
C ASP A 194 -4.75 4.17 13.62
N GLU A 195 -6.03 3.84 13.44
CA GLU A 195 -7.18 4.67 13.83
C GLU A 195 -7.13 6.08 13.19
N ILE A 196 -6.87 6.16 11.89
CA ILE A 196 -6.66 7.43 11.17
C ILE A 196 -7.80 8.45 11.36
N ASN A 197 -9.03 7.99 11.55
CA ASN A 197 -10.21 8.84 11.75
C ASN A 197 -10.42 9.28 13.21
N ARG A 198 -9.54 8.93 14.14
CA ARG A 198 -9.55 9.49 15.51
C ARG A 198 -8.84 10.83 15.61
N GLY A 199 -8.02 11.18 14.63
CA GLY A 199 -7.39 12.49 14.54
C GLY A 199 -7.95 13.34 13.40
N ASN A 200 -7.76 14.65 13.49
CA ASN A 200 -8.08 15.57 12.40
C ASN A 200 -7.02 15.47 11.30
N CYS A 201 -7.27 14.65 10.28
CA CYS A 201 -6.31 14.41 9.21
C CYS A 201 -5.82 15.69 8.52
N ALA A 202 -6.68 16.68 8.30
CA ALA A 202 -6.29 17.94 7.68
C ALA A 202 -5.26 18.71 8.53
N GLN A 203 -5.44 18.73 9.85
CA GLN A 203 -4.53 19.37 10.78
C GLN A 203 -3.22 18.57 10.94
N ILE A 204 -3.30 17.24 11.02
CA ILE A 204 -2.15 16.37 11.24
C ILE A 204 -1.22 16.37 10.02
N PHE A 205 -1.78 16.27 8.82
CA PHE A 205 -0.99 16.26 7.59
C PHE A 205 -0.55 17.67 7.16
N GLY A 206 -1.33 18.73 7.47
CA GLY A 206 -0.98 20.08 7.05
C GLY A 206 -0.61 20.14 5.57
N ASP A 207 0.52 20.79 5.26
CA ASP A 207 0.98 20.96 3.87
C ASP A 207 1.46 19.64 3.22
N ILE A 208 1.90 18.65 4.01
CA ILE A 208 2.33 17.34 3.47
C ILE A 208 1.15 16.57 2.84
N PHE A 209 -0.08 17.01 3.07
CA PHE A 209 -1.26 16.47 2.42
C PHE A 209 -1.17 16.51 0.88
N GLN A 210 -0.53 17.53 0.29
CA GLN A 210 -0.35 17.62 -1.16
C GLN A 210 0.55 16.52 -1.70
N LEU A 211 1.48 16.02 -0.90
CA LEU A 211 2.39 14.95 -1.29
C LEU A 211 1.69 13.62 -1.53
N LEU A 212 0.48 13.45 -0.99
CA LEU A 212 -0.31 12.22 -1.17
C LEU A 212 -0.88 12.07 -2.58
N ASP A 213 -0.91 13.10 -3.42
CA ASP A 213 -1.19 12.96 -4.85
C ASP A 213 0.05 12.36 -5.54
N ARG A 214 -0.07 11.12 -6.04
CA ARG A 214 1.03 10.42 -6.70
C ARG A 214 0.92 10.51 -8.22
N ASN A 215 2.08 10.51 -8.90
CA ASN A 215 2.18 10.40 -10.34
C ASN A 215 2.27 8.93 -10.79
N ASP A 216 2.35 8.70 -12.10
CA ASP A 216 2.35 7.36 -12.71
C ASP A 216 3.56 6.49 -12.32
N ILE A 217 4.66 7.11 -11.87
CA ILE A 217 5.85 6.39 -11.36
C ILE A 217 5.84 6.24 -9.82
N GLY A 218 4.76 6.63 -9.15
CA GLY A 218 4.54 6.46 -7.72
C GLY A 218 5.18 7.52 -6.82
N PHE A 219 5.80 8.57 -7.36
CA PHE A 219 6.28 9.74 -6.61
C PHE A 219 5.18 10.76 -6.37
N SER A 220 5.34 11.68 -5.41
CA SER A 220 4.41 12.80 -5.26
C SER A 220 4.32 13.61 -6.55
N LYS A 221 3.10 13.89 -7.00
CA LYS A 221 2.87 14.70 -8.20
C LYS A 221 3.26 16.16 -8.01
N TYR A 222 3.10 16.67 -6.79
CA TYR A 222 3.34 18.06 -6.44
C TYR A 222 4.32 18.12 -5.27
N PRO A 223 5.62 18.40 -5.54
CA PRO A 223 6.59 18.68 -4.49
C PRO A 223 6.19 19.93 -3.71
N ILE A 224 6.46 19.96 -2.42
CA ILE A 224 6.22 21.14 -1.57
C ILE A 224 7.54 21.69 -1.04
N THR A 225 7.58 22.98 -0.73
CA THR A 225 8.72 23.60 -0.05
C THR A 225 8.75 23.13 1.40
N ALA A 226 9.90 22.67 1.89
CA ALA A 226 10.10 22.33 3.28
C ALA A 226 10.20 23.61 4.14
N ASP A 227 9.73 23.52 5.38
CA ASP A 227 10.05 24.57 6.35
C ASP A 227 11.54 24.54 6.73
N THR A 228 12.03 25.61 7.34
CA THR A 228 13.46 25.80 7.66
C THR A 228 14.00 24.70 8.56
N ASP A 229 13.18 24.16 9.45
CA ASP A 229 13.61 23.16 10.43
C ASP A 229 13.71 21.78 9.82
N ILE A 230 12.70 21.41 9.02
CA ILE A 230 12.73 20.17 8.24
C ILE A 230 13.86 20.23 7.21
N MET A 231 14.06 21.37 6.54
CA MET A 231 15.14 21.55 5.58
C MET A 231 16.50 21.28 6.23
N ARG A 232 16.76 21.81 7.43
CA ARG A 232 18.02 21.58 8.13
C ARG A 232 18.22 20.10 8.46
N VAL A 233 17.21 19.43 9.00
CA VAL A 233 17.27 18.00 9.31
C VAL A 233 17.53 17.17 8.07
N LEU A 234 16.79 17.43 6.99
CA LEU A 234 16.96 16.67 5.76
C LEU A 234 18.32 16.91 5.10
N ASN A 235 18.84 18.12 5.19
CA ASN A 235 20.18 18.43 4.69
C ASN A 235 21.25 17.64 5.44
N GLU A 236 21.12 17.50 6.78
CA GLU A 236 22.01 16.68 7.61
C GLU A 236 21.84 15.19 7.31
N GLU A 237 20.60 14.69 7.21
CA GLU A 237 20.28 13.27 7.01
C GLU A 237 20.60 12.76 5.59
N PHE A 238 20.60 13.66 4.60
CA PHE A 238 20.90 13.36 3.20
C PHE A 238 22.31 13.77 2.79
N ASP A 239 23.15 14.19 3.73
CA ASP A 239 24.54 14.51 3.42
C ASP A 239 25.25 13.33 2.76
N GLY A 240 25.85 13.58 1.59
CA GLY A 240 26.50 12.56 0.77
C GLY A 240 25.55 11.56 0.07
N LEU A 241 24.22 11.71 0.20
CA LEU A 241 23.27 10.87 -0.49
C LEU A 241 23.25 11.20 -1.99
N GLN A 242 23.27 10.17 -2.82
CA GLN A 242 23.21 10.32 -4.29
C GLN A 242 22.05 9.50 -4.85
N VAL A 243 21.38 10.03 -5.87
CA VAL A 243 20.35 9.34 -6.64
C VAL A 243 20.83 9.30 -8.10
N ALA A 244 21.33 8.14 -8.50
CA ALA A 244 22.01 7.96 -9.78
C ALA A 244 21.12 8.28 -10.99
N ASN A 245 19.84 7.89 -10.94
CA ASN A 245 18.89 8.14 -12.02
C ASN A 245 17.99 9.36 -11.76
N SER A 246 18.57 10.45 -11.26
CA SER A 246 17.85 11.68 -10.95
C SER A 246 17.15 12.28 -12.18
N GLU A 247 17.73 12.16 -13.37
CA GLU A 247 17.18 12.66 -14.64
C GLU A 247 15.82 12.01 -14.95
N ALA A 248 15.67 10.70 -14.72
CA ALA A 248 14.40 10.00 -14.97
C ALA A 248 13.29 10.47 -14.02
N ILE A 249 13.62 10.80 -12.78
CA ILE A 249 12.66 11.39 -11.84
C ILE A 249 12.34 12.82 -12.28
N ASN A 250 13.36 13.64 -12.53
CA ASN A 250 13.21 15.03 -12.89
C ASN A 250 12.43 15.24 -14.21
N ALA A 251 12.46 14.27 -15.14
CA ALA A 251 11.67 14.32 -16.37
C ALA A 251 10.15 14.44 -16.14
N HIS A 252 9.64 14.09 -14.95
CA HIS A 252 8.25 14.25 -14.56
C HIS A 252 7.92 15.62 -13.94
N TYR A 253 8.93 16.47 -13.76
CA TYR A 253 8.81 17.79 -13.12
C TYR A 253 9.42 18.88 -14.03
N LYS A 254 9.15 20.13 -13.69
CA LYS A 254 9.68 21.28 -14.49
C LYS A 254 11.10 21.65 -14.11
N ASP A 255 11.52 21.26 -12.91
CA ASP A 255 12.75 21.67 -12.28
C ASP A 255 13.57 20.45 -11.84
N ASP A 256 14.81 20.64 -11.41
CA ASP A 256 15.63 19.61 -10.77
C ASP A 256 15.14 19.35 -9.32
N VAL A 257 14.04 18.63 -9.22
CA VAL A 257 13.40 18.34 -7.94
C VAL A 257 14.24 17.42 -7.03
N VAL A 258 15.05 16.54 -7.64
CA VAL A 258 15.86 15.58 -6.85
C VAL A 258 16.97 16.32 -6.10
N THR A 259 17.65 17.25 -6.73
CA THR A 259 18.64 18.10 -6.03
C THR A 259 17.99 18.90 -4.90
N ASP A 260 16.79 19.46 -5.12
CA ASP A 260 16.04 20.18 -4.09
C ASP A 260 15.62 19.29 -2.92
N VAL A 261 15.30 18.01 -3.17
CA VAL A 261 15.00 17.04 -2.13
C VAL A 261 16.27 16.69 -1.34
N LEU A 262 17.37 16.44 -2.01
CA LEU A 262 18.62 16.04 -1.35
C LEU A 262 19.24 17.19 -0.53
N ASN A 263 19.03 18.43 -0.88
CA ASN A 263 19.42 19.58 -0.06
C ASN A 263 18.37 19.97 1.00
N GLY A 264 17.27 19.22 1.06
CA GLY A 264 16.18 19.40 2.05
C GLY A 264 15.21 20.54 1.74
N SER A 265 15.42 21.33 0.66
CA SER A 265 14.57 22.50 0.36
C SER A 265 13.16 22.13 -0.10
N ARG A 266 12.99 20.94 -0.67
CA ARG A 266 11.68 20.41 -1.06
C ARG A 266 11.41 19.01 -0.48
N LEU A 267 10.13 18.73 -0.27
CA LEU A 267 9.64 17.41 0.07
C LEU A 267 8.99 16.75 -1.15
N LEU A 268 9.31 15.48 -1.35
CA LEU A 268 8.77 14.63 -2.41
C LEU A 268 8.71 13.19 -1.91
N LEU A 269 7.54 12.60 -1.78
CA LEU A 269 7.46 11.20 -1.35
C LEU A 269 7.99 10.28 -2.46
N PRO A 270 8.97 9.42 -2.16
CA PRO A 270 9.48 8.45 -3.12
C PRO A 270 8.49 7.29 -3.28
N ASN A 271 8.62 6.54 -4.38
CA ASN A 271 7.69 5.46 -4.75
C ASN A 271 7.79 4.21 -3.87
N ASN A 272 8.82 4.09 -3.07
CA ASN A 272 8.99 3.02 -2.08
C ASN A 272 8.46 3.37 -0.69
N LEU A 273 7.87 4.55 -0.49
CA LEU A 273 7.19 4.92 0.76
C LEU A 273 5.70 4.64 0.66
N TYR A 274 5.28 3.60 1.36
CA TYR A 274 3.88 3.17 1.48
C TYR A 274 3.28 3.76 2.75
N ILE A 275 2.13 4.43 2.62
CA ILE A 275 1.40 5.00 3.76
C ILE A 275 0.08 4.26 3.88
N TRP A 276 -0.05 3.41 4.88
CA TRP A 276 -1.23 2.59 5.08
C TRP A 276 -1.90 2.91 6.40
N ALA A 277 -3.20 2.86 6.42
CA ALA A 277 -3.96 3.23 7.60
C ALA A 277 -5.04 2.21 7.95
N THR A 278 -5.42 2.15 9.23
CA THR A 278 -6.60 1.44 9.68
C THR A 278 -7.67 2.42 10.13
N MET A 279 -8.94 2.05 9.91
CA MET A 279 -10.09 2.85 10.29
C MET A 279 -11.21 1.97 10.84
N ASN A 280 -11.74 2.32 12.01
CA ASN A 280 -12.97 1.73 12.53
C ASN A 280 -14.18 2.50 12.01
N THR A 281 -15.22 1.78 11.56
CA THR A 281 -16.42 2.39 10.96
C THR A 281 -17.54 2.66 11.96
N SER A 282 -17.48 2.08 13.17
CA SER A 282 -18.57 2.11 14.15
C SER A 282 -18.31 2.96 15.40
N ASP A 283 -17.16 3.62 15.49
CA ASP A 283 -16.85 4.46 16.65
C ASP A 283 -17.61 5.80 16.56
N GLN A 284 -18.14 6.29 17.70
CA GLN A 284 -18.97 7.50 17.74
C GLN A 284 -18.17 8.82 17.81
N SER A 285 -16.90 8.76 18.20
CA SER A 285 -16.04 9.95 18.38
C SER A 285 -15.01 10.05 17.25
N LEU A 286 -15.47 10.22 16.01
CA LEU A 286 -14.62 10.22 14.83
C LEU A 286 -14.64 11.59 14.15
N PHE A 287 -13.47 12.00 13.68
CA PHE A 287 -13.36 13.11 12.75
C PHE A 287 -13.82 12.68 11.36
N PRO A 288 -14.66 13.48 10.69
CA PRO A 288 -15.03 13.18 9.31
C PRO A 288 -13.81 13.33 8.40
N ILE A 289 -13.54 12.30 7.60
CA ILE A 289 -12.53 12.38 6.55
C ILE A 289 -13.19 13.05 5.33
N ASP A 290 -12.64 14.16 4.87
CA ASP A 290 -13.16 14.91 3.73
C ASP A 290 -12.95 14.18 2.39
N SER A 291 -13.64 14.63 1.34
CA SER A 291 -13.60 14.00 0.03
C SER A 291 -12.24 14.19 -0.67
N ALA A 292 -11.54 15.32 -0.40
CA ALA A 292 -10.23 15.57 -0.97
C ALA A 292 -9.17 14.62 -0.39
N PHE A 293 -9.29 14.30 0.91
CA PHE A 293 -8.44 13.28 1.54
C PHE A 293 -8.77 11.88 1.01
N LYS A 294 -10.07 11.53 0.95
CA LYS A 294 -10.53 10.20 0.52
C LYS A 294 -10.02 9.79 -0.86
N ARG A 295 -10.01 10.70 -1.82
CA ARG A 295 -9.63 10.41 -3.22
C ARG A 295 -8.16 10.01 -3.41
N ARG A 296 -7.30 10.28 -2.42
CA ARG A 296 -5.86 9.98 -2.46
C ARG A 296 -5.53 8.60 -1.94
N TRP A 297 -6.54 7.84 -1.49
CA TRP A 297 -6.36 6.55 -0.86
C TRP A 297 -7.17 5.48 -1.58
N GLU A 298 -6.59 4.30 -1.69
CA GLU A 298 -7.37 3.12 -1.95
C GLU A 298 -8.06 2.64 -0.68
N TRP A 299 -9.29 2.12 -0.85
CA TRP A 299 -10.13 1.72 0.27
C TRP A 299 -10.30 0.21 0.25
N LYS A 300 -9.80 -0.47 1.30
CA LYS A 300 -9.90 -1.92 1.42
C LYS A 300 -10.79 -2.29 2.60
N TYR A 301 -11.97 -2.80 2.28
CA TYR A 301 -12.90 -3.28 3.30
C TYR A 301 -12.38 -4.57 3.94
N VAL A 302 -12.40 -4.65 5.27
CA VAL A 302 -12.06 -5.83 6.06
C VAL A 302 -13.34 -6.35 6.72
N PRO A 303 -13.99 -7.37 6.11
CA PRO A 303 -15.24 -7.91 6.64
C PRO A 303 -15.02 -8.67 7.94
N ILE A 304 -16.09 -8.79 8.71
CA ILE A 304 -16.17 -9.79 9.76
C ILE A 304 -16.22 -11.15 9.06
N SER A 305 -15.17 -11.93 9.15
CA SER A 305 -15.10 -13.25 8.52
C SER A 305 -14.86 -14.32 9.57
N ASP A 306 -15.57 -15.43 9.42
CA ASP A 306 -15.23 -16.67 10.10
C ASP A 306 -13.91 -17.21 9.50
N THR A 307 -12.89 -17.37 10.34
CA THR A 307 -11.59 -17.89 9.90
C THR A 307 -11.57 -19.42 9.77
N GLY A 308 -12.75 -20.08 9.81
CA GLY A 308 -12.88 -21.53 9.72
C GLY A 308 -12.35 -22.30 10.94
N LYS A 309 -11.96 -21.59 11.98
CA LYS A 309 -11.63 -22.19 13.27
C LYS A 309 -12.93 -22.25 14.05
N ALA A 310 -13.61 -23.36 14.20
CA ALA A 310 -14.84 -23.57 14.93
C ALA A 310 -14.85 -22.86 16.32
N TRP A 311 -14.84 -21.52 16.30
CA TRP A 311 -14.86 -20.68 17.49
C TRP A 311 -16.27 -20.70 18.05
N LYS A 312 -16.38 -21.02 19.33
CA LYS A 312 -17.63 -20.94 20.06
C LYS A 312 -17.61 -19.74 20.97
N ILE A 313 -18.70 -19.02 21.02
CA ILE A 313 -18.93 -17.93 21.97
C ILE A 313 -19.74 -18.50 23.11
N CYS A 314 -19.24 -18.47 24.36
CA CYS A 314 -19.96 -18.88 25.53
C CYS A 314 -20.60 -17.66 26.21
N VAL A 315 -21.94 -17.62 26.23
CA VAL A 315 -22.71 -16.60 26.93
C VAL A 315 -23.58 -17.28 27.99
N ASN A 316 -23.36 -16.94 29.24
CA ASN A 316 -24.12 -17.53 30.39
C ASN A 316 -24.12 -19.07 30.39
N GLY A 317 -22.99 -19.70 30.03
CA GLY A 317 -22.85 -21.15 29.98
C GLY A 317 -23.42 -21.84 28.73
N THR A 318 -23.99 -21.10 27.80
CA THR A 318 -24.46 -21.60 26.50
C THR A 318 -23.46 -21.30 25.41
N GLU A 319 -23.06 -22.33 24.67
CA GLU A 319 -22.17 -22.21 23.53
C GLU A 319 -22.94 -21.88 22.25
N TYR A 320 -22.47 -20.85 21.52
CA TYR A 320 -23.02 -20.47 20.24
C TYR A 320 -21.91 -20.57 19.18
N ASP A 321 -22.23 -21.09 18.02
CA ASP A 321 -21.31 -21.03 16.88
C ASP A 321 -21.14 -19.59 16.40
N TRP A 322 -19.96 -19.24 15.92
CA TRP A 322 -19.66 -17.91 15.43
C TRP A 322 -20.62 -17.43 14.33
N SER A 323 -21.04 -18.34 13.45
CA SER A 323 -22.02 -18.05 12.38
C SER A 323 -23.40 -17.67 12.94
N ALA A 324 -23.84 -18.28 14.03
CA ALA A 324 -25.11 -17.96 14.68
C ALA A 324 -25.06 -16.61 15.41
N ALA A 325 -23.90 -16.25 16.01
CA ALA A 325 -23.73 -15.00 16.72
C ALA A 325 -23.66 -13.78 15.74
N THR A 326 -23.09 -13.95 14.56
CA THR A 326 -23.01 -12.88 13.54
C THR A 326 -24.32 -12.58 12.85
N CYS A 327 -25.30 -13.52 12.83
CA CYS A 327 -26.64 -13.27 12.30
C CYS A 327 -27.50 -12.35 13.18
N GLN A 328 -27.18 -12.19 14.46
CA GLN A 328 -27.97 -11.36 15.40
C GLN A 328 -27.45 -9.89 15.46
N VAL A 329 -26.31 -9.57 14.85
CA VAL A 329 -25.67 -8.22 14.88
C VAL A 329 -25.86 -7.46 13.56
N ARG A 330 -26.69 -7.97 12.64
CA ARG A 330 -27.06 -7.30 11.38
C ARG A 330 -28.34 -6.52 11.50
#